data_1bd3cf1ffab9ed96a671e3fbfed02cdc
#
_entry.id   1bd3cf1ffab9ed96a671e3fbfed02cdc
#
_cell.length_a   1.000
_cell.length_b   1.000
_cell.length_c   1.000
_cell.angle_alpha   90.00
_cell.angle_beta   90.00
_cell.angle_gamma   90.00
#
_symmetry.space_group_name_H-M   'P 1'
#
loop_
_entity.id
_entity.type
_entity.pdbx_description
1 polymer ?
#
loop_
_entity_poly.entity_id
_entity_poly.type
_entity_poly.pdbx_seq_one_letter_code
_entity_poly.pdbx_strand_id
1 'polypeptide(L)'
;MHKGLIEFLSTDLEKMKERVAQLPSKIEEDEISVLPAAEYTGEIIVIEHTRNLGKAIEEIYSWGYVGFDTETRPNFRKGENHKPALLQVAGAQKTYLFRLNKLGFPPLLRSFMNDENIIKVGLALENDLPELSLHEKFTPAGMVDLNQLCPQLGFQNIGARKLAAIFLKIRLKKSQQTSNWENPILTEAQLKYAALDAWICREIFSILMGIS
;
A
#
# COMPACT_ATOMS: atom_id res chain seq x y z
N MET A 1 -14.66 2.89 -9.85
CA MET A 1 -13.43 2.76 -10.69
C MET A 1 -13.60 3.68 -11.89
N HIS A 2 -12.71 4.64 -12.07
CA HIS A 2 -12.84 5.62 -13.16
C HIS A 2 -12.54 4.98 -14.52
N LYS A 3 -13.27 5.41 -15.56
CA LYS A 3 -13.26 4.82 -16.91
C LYS A 3 -11.85 4.79 -17.53
N GLY A 4 -11.01 5.81 -17.28
CA GLY A 4 -9.64 5.90 -17.79
C GLY A 4 -8.67 4.88 -17.21
N LEU A 5 -8.70 4.61 -15.88
CA LEU A 5 -7.86 3.61 -15.25
C LEU A 5 -8.25 2.18 -15.64
N ILE A 6 -9.57 1.91 -15.79
CA ILE A 6 -10.06 0.61 -16.27
C ILE A 6 -9.60 0.38 -17.71
N GLU A 7 -9.71 1.38 -18.58
CA GLU A 7 -9.29 1.30 -19.97
C GLU A 7 -7.77 1.11 -20.09
N PHE A 8 -6.99 1.83 -19.27
CA PHE A 8 -5.55 1.66 -19.16
C PHE A 8 -5.18 0.23 -18.72
N LEU A 9 -5.75 -0.27 -17.61
CA LEU A 9 -5.46 -1.61 -17.11
C LEU A 9 -5.92 -2.72 -18.08
N SER A 10 -7.07 -2.54 -18.74
CA SER A 10 -7.56 -3.54 -19.70
C SER A 10 -6.70 -3.62 -20.97
N THR A 11 -6.18 -2.49 -21.44
CA THR A 11 -5.30 -2.43 -22.61
C THR A 11 -3.93 -3.08 -22.32
N ASP A 12 -3.44 -2.98 -21.07
CA ASP A 12 -2.14 -3.51 -20.68
C ASP A 12 -2.20 -4.91 -20.04
N LEU A 13 -3.39 -5.48 -19.82
CA LEU A 13 -3.56 -6.76 -19.11
C LEU A 13 -2.81 -7.91 -19.80
N GLU A 14 -2.88 -8.01 -21.12
CA GLU A 14 -2.17 -9.06 -21.88
C GLU A 14 -0.66 -8.87 -21.78
N LYS A 15 -0.15 -7.65 -21.87
CA LYS A 15 1.28 -7.38 -21.68
C LYS A 15 1.73 -7.71 -20.26
N MET A 16 0.90 -7.44 -19.23
CA MET A 16 1.18 -7.84 -17.86
C MET A 16 1.25 -9.37 -17.75
N LYS A 17 0.31 -10.12 -18.35
CA LYS A 17 0.33 -11.59 -18.37
C LYS A 17 1.61 -12.13 -18.99
N GLU A 18 2.03 -11.58 -20.13
CA GLU A 18 3.27 -11.97 -20.79
C GLU A 18 4.49 -11.75 -19.89
N ARG A 19 4.58 -10.60 -19.21
CA ARG A 19 5.69 -10.27 -18.30
C ARG A 19 5.81 -11.22 -17.12
N VAL A 20 4.69 -11.70 -16.61
CA VAL A 20 4.65 -12.57 -15.43
C VAL A 20 4.47 -14.05 -15.73
N ALA A 21 4.43 -14.44 -17.00
CA ALA A 21 4.17 -15.82 -17.44
C ALA A 21 5.11 -16.86 -16.84
N GLN A 22 6.34 -16.47 -16.48
CA GLN A 22 7.34 -17.34 -15.86
C GLN A 22 7.25 -17.40 -14.32
N LEU A 23 6.42 -16.56 -13.69
CA LEU A 23 6.23 -16.60 -12.25
C LEU A 23 5.25 -17.73 -11.89
N PRO A 24 5.45 -18.40 -10.73
CA PRO A 24 4.51 -19.41 -10.28
C PRO A 24 3.16 -18.77 -9.93
N SER A 25 2.05 -19.37 -10.36
CA SER A 25 0.69 -18.88 -10.04
C SER A 25 0.33 -19.05 -8.58
N LYS A 26 1.05 -19.91 -7.85
CA LYS A 26 0.89 -20.17 -6.42
C LYS A 26 2.25 -20.46 -5.78
N ILE A 27 2.30 -20.32 -4.46
CA ILE A 27 3.46 -20.64 -3.64
C ILE A 27 2.98 -21.22 -2.30
N GLU A 28 3.67 -22.24 -1.82
CA GLU A 28 3.33 -22.92 -0.56
C GLU A 28 4.15 -22.38 0.62
N GLU A 29 3.71 -22.67 1.85
CA GLU A 29 4.29 -22.09 3.07
C GLU A 29 5.75 -22.53 3.33
N ASP A 30 6.12 -23.74 2.95
CA ASP A 30 7.48 -24.26 3.05
C ASP A 30 8.42 -23.50 2.10
N GLU A 31 8.00 -23.23 0.88
CA GLU A 31 8.74 -22.41 -0.08
C GLU A 31 8.94 -20.96 0.42
N ILE A 32 7.90 -20.37 1.03
CA ILE A 32 8.00 -19.03 1.61
C ILE A 32 8.99 -19.01 2.79
N SER A 33 8.99 -20.06 3.59
CA SER A 33 9.77 -20.13 4.84
C SER A 33 11.28 -19.99 4.61
N VAL A 34 11.78 -20.45 3.48
CA VAL A 34 13.22 -20.43 3.12
C VAL A 34 13.66 -19.14 2.42
N LEU A 35 12.70 -18.28 2.04
CA LEU A 35 13.03 -16.99 1.41
C LEU A 35 13.69 -16.03 2.41
N PRO A 36 14.55 -15.12 1.93
CA PRO A 36 15.12 -14.07 2.75
C PRO A 36 14.03 -13.23 3.39
N ALA A 37 14.24 -12.84 4.65
CA ALA A 37 13.32 -11.94 5.33
C ALA A 37 13.34 -10.56 4.68
N ALA A 38 12.16 -10.01 4.43
CA ALA A 38 12.04 -8.66 3.90
C ALA A 38 12.48 -7.62 4.94
N GLU A 39 13.17 -6.58 4.48
CA GLU A 39 13.51 -5.40 5.26
C GLU A 39 13.39 -4.16 4.38
N TYR A 40 12.71 -3.13 4.87
CA TYR A 40 12.67 -1.85 4.17
C TYR A 40 13.94 -1.06 4.48
N THR A 41 14.65 -0.68 3.44
CA THR A 41 15.94 0.04 3.51
C THR A 41 15.88 1.47 2.98
N GLY A 42 14.71 1.88 2.43
CA GLY A 42 14.49 3.23 1.94
C GLY A 42 14.34 4.28 3.04
N GLU A 43 14.28 5.53 2.65
CA GLU A 43 14.04 6.65 3.55
C GLU A 43 12.59 6.63 4.07
N ILE A 44 12.41 6.84 5.38
CA ILE A 44 11.08 6.94 6.01
C ILE A 44 10.89 8.34 6.55
N ILE A 45 9.85 9.04 6.08
CA ILE A 45 9.49 10.37 6.54
C ILE A 45 8.13 10.34 7.21
N VAL A 46 8.09 10.70 8.49
CA VAL A 46 6.85 10.77 9.28
C VAL A 46 6.28 12.17 9.21
N ILE A 47 5.03 12.29 8.78
CA ILE A 47 4.28 13.56 8.70
C ILE A 47 3.24 13.60 9.82
N GLU A 48 3.46 14.49 10.79
CA GLU A 48 2.58 14.72 11.94
C GLU A 48 1.95 16.12 11.94
N HIS A 49 2.39 17.01 11.04
CA HIS A 49 1.94 18.41 11.00
C HIS A 49 1.70 18.86 9.56
N THR A 50 0.64 19.66 9.37
CA THR A 50 0.23 20.17 8.06
C THR A 50 1.28 21.02 7.36
N ARG A 51 2.19 21.68 8.09
CA ARG A 51 3.29 22.48 7.52
C ARG A 51 4.22 21.68 6.60
N ASN A 52 4.33 20.36 6.83
CA ASN A 52 5.21 19.48 6.04
C ASN A 52 4.44 18.75 4.91
N LEU A 53 3.12 18.86 4.91
CA LEU A 53 2.27 18.09 4.00
C LEU A 53 2.42 18.51 2.54
N GLY A 54 2.52 19.83 2.28
CA GLY A 54 2.59 20.34 0.90
C GLY A 54 3.78 19.78 0.13
N LYS A 55 4.97 19.83 0.72
CA LYS A 55 6.20 19.28 0.10
C LYS A 55 6.12 17.77 -0.11
N ALA A 56 5.55 17.04 0.88
CA ALA A 56 5.40 15.59 0.76
C ALA A 56 4.47 15.23 -0.41
N ILE A 57 3.33 15.90 -0.53
CA ILE A 57 2.37 15.65 -1.61
C ILE A 57 2.95 16.04 -2.97
N GLU A 58 3.65 17.16 -3.08
CA GLU A 58 4.33 17.57 -4.32
C GLU A 58 5.35 16.52 -4.78
N GLU A 59 6.17 16.00 -3.87
CA GLU A 59 7.12 14.95 -4.19
C GLU A 59 6.41 13.66 -4.60
N ILE A 60 5.36 13.25 -3.89
CA ILE A 60 4.55 12.07 -4.21
C ILE A 60 3.99 12.15 -5.64
N TYR A 61 3.47 13.30 -6.06
CA TYR A 61 2.96 13.48 -7.43
C TYR A 61 4.02 13.30 -8.50
N SER A 62 5.29 13.60 -8.20
CA SER A 62 6.40 13.41 -9.14
C SER A 62 6.70 11.93 -9.44
N TRP A 63 6.19 11.00 -8.63
CA TRP A 63 6.44 9.56 -8.78
C TRP A 63 5.49 8.88 -9.78
N GLY A 64 4.34 9.48 -10.09
CA GLY A 64 3.34 8.97 -11.02
C GLY A 64 2.51 7.80 -10.50
N TYR A 65 3.10 6.86 -9.77
CA TYR A 65 2.42 5.79 -9.05
C TYR A 65 3.11 5.50 -7.72
N VAL A 66 2.32 5.05 -6.75
CA VAL A 66 2.77 4.83 -5.38
C VAL A 66 2.18 3.54 -4.80
N GLY A 67 2.90 2.95 -3.86
CA GLY A 67 2.33 1.97 -2.96
C GLY A 67 1.51 2.66 -1.88
N PHE A 68 0.44 2.01 -1.46
CA PHE A 68 -0.55 2.57 -0.54
C PHE A 68 -0.99 1.51 0.46
N ASP A 69 -1.07 1.88 1.74
CA ASP A 69 -1.60 1.04 2.80
C ASP A 69 -2.10 1.88 3.98
N THR A 70 -2.84 1.28 4.91
CA THR A 70 -3.28 1.93 6.14
C THR A 70 -3.08 1.02 7.35
N GLU A 71 -2.89 1.65 8.53
CA GLU A 71 -2.80 0.91 9.78
C GLU A 71 -3.78 1.45 10.82
N THR A 72 -4.54 0.53 11.39
CA THR A 72 -5.54 0.80 12.42
C THR A 72 -5.16 0.07 13.70
N ARG A 73 -5.34 0.75 14.83
CA ARG A 73 -5.19 0.09 16.14
C ARG A 73 -6.20 -1.05 16.25
N PRO A 74 -5.78 -2.28 16.66
CA PRO A 74 -6.70 -3.41 16.78
C PRO A 74 -7.76 -3.18 17.86
N ASN A 75 -8.98 -3.64 17.59
CA ASN A 75 -10.08 -3.66 18.57
C ASN A 75 -9.97 -4.90 19.44
N PHE A 76 -9.67 -4.73 20.74
CA PHE A 76 -9.56 -5.85 21.70
C PHE A 76 -10.84 -6.04 22.53
N ARG A 77 -11.74 -5.07 22.54
CA ARG A 77 -12.99 -5.12 23.29
C ARG A 77 -14.20 -4.91 22.37
N LYS A 78 -15.30 -5.56 22.70
CA LYS A 78 -16.56 -5.39 21.98
C LYS A 78 -17.02 -3.93 22.09
N GLY A 79 -17.27 -3.28 20.95
CA GLY A 79 -17.72 -1.88 20.86
C GLY A 79 -16.58 -0.86 20.68
N GLU A 80 -15.30 -1.27 20.73
CA GLU A 80 -14.22 -0.41 20.25
C GLU A 80 -14.34 -0.26 18.73
N ASN A 81 -14.06 0.92 18.24
CA ASN A 81 -13.97 1.22 16.80
C ASN A 81 -12.92 2.30 16.62
N HIS A 82 -11.77 1.91 16.11
CA HIS A 82 -10.66 2.82 15.82
C HIS A 82 -10.65 3.18 14.34
N LYS A 83 -10.35 4.44 14.05
CA LYS A 83 -10.10 4.90 12.69
C LYS A 83 -8.66 4.59 12.31
N PRO A 84 -8.32 4.48 11.00
CA PRO A 84 -6.93 4.38 10.57
C PRO A 84 -6.07 5.47 11.21
N ALA A 85 -5.02 5.07 11.92
CA ALA A 85 -4.12 5.96 12.63
C ALA A 85 -2.93 6.39 11.75
N LEU A 86 -2.63 5.60 10.72
CA LEU A 86 -1.51 5.80 9.82
C LEU A 86 -1.97 5.56 8.37
N LEU A 87 -1.48 6.39 7.46
CA LEU A 87 -1.57 6.23 6.01
C LEU A 87 -0.16 6.18 5.46
N GLN A 88 0.15 5.16 4.68
CA GLN A 88 1.44 4.95 4.05
C GLN A 88 1.37 5.24 2.56
N VAL A 89 2.36 6.00 2.05
CA VAL A 89 2.53 6.27 0.63
C VAL A 89 3.99 6.05 0.26
N ALA A 90 4.25 5.00 -0.51
CA ALA A 90 5.60 4.56 -0.84
C ALA A 90 5.96 4.83 -2.32
N GLY A 91 7.08 5.53 -2.52
CA GLY A 91 7.83 5.56 -3.76
C GLY A 91 8.89 4.44 -3.81
N ALA A 92 9.83 4.52 -4.76
CA ALA A 92 10.85 3.48 -4.94
C ALA A 92 11.85 3.42 -3.75
N GLN A 93 12.31 4.56 -3.27
CA GLN A 93 13.38 4.67 -2.26
C GLN A 93 12.95 5.46 -1.03
N LYS A 94 11.69 5.91 -0.97
CA LYS A 94 11.18 6.76 0.10
C LYS A 94 9.72 6.43 0.38
N THR A 95 9.36 6.40 1.67
CA THR A 95 7.97 6.23 2.11
C THR A 95 7.58 7.37 3.05
N TYR A 96 6.44 7.98 2.76
CA TYR A 96 5.78 8.92 3.66
C TYR A 96 4.78 8.20 4.53
N LEU A 97 4.86 8.44 5.84
CA LEU A 97 3.97 7.91 6.87
C LEU A 97 3.16 9.07 7.47
N PHE A 98 1.91 9.21 7.07
CA PHE A 98 1.02 10.26 7.56
C PHE A 98 0.30 9.79 8.82
N ARG A 99 0.63 10.39 9.98
CA ARG A 99 0.03 10.09 11.28
C ARG A 99 -1.36 10.69 11.38
N LEU A 100 -2.39 10.01 10.90
CA LEU A 100 -3.76 10.53 10.83
C LEU A 100 -4.35 10.85 12.21
N ASN A 101 -3.94 10.13 13.25
CA ASN A 101 -4.34 10.41 14.63
C ASN A 101 -3.77 11.75 15.17
N LYS A 102 -2.77 12.34 14.52
CA LYS A 102 -2.17 13.64 14.86
C LYS A 102 -2.46 14.72 13.82
N LEU A 103 -2.34 14.35 12.56
CA LEU A 103 -2.50 15.23 11.41
C LEU A 103 -3.99 15.51 11.09
N GLY A 104 -4.88 14.56 11.43
CA GLY A 104 -6.23 14.50 10.87
C GLY A 104 -6.22 14.11 9.40
N PHE A 105 -7.26 14.51 8.68
CA PHE A 105 -7.39 14.25 7.24
C PHE A 105 -7.58 15.58 6.48
N PRO A 106 -6.50 16.37 6.31
CA PRO A 106 -6.59 17.71 5.75
C PRO A 106 -6.99 17.69 4.26
N PRO A 107 -7.51 18.83 3.73
CA PRO A 107 -8.00 18.92 2.36
C PRO A 107 -7.00 18.44 1.30
N LEU A 108 -5.70 18.63 1.53
CA LEU A 108 -4.66 18.22 0.60
C LEU A 108 -4.53 16.67 0.51
N LEU A 109 -4.67 15.94 1.63
CA LEU A 109 -4.75 14.48 1.61
C LEU A 109 -6.05 14.01 0.92
N ARG A 110 -7.18 14.69 1.18
CA ARG A 110 -8.43 14.39 0.49
C ARG A 110 -8.29 14.59 -1.02
N SER A 111 -7.67 15.69 -1.47
CA SER A 111 -7.40 15.92 -2.89
C SER A 111 -6.54 14.83 -3.50
N PHE A 112 -5.48 14.40 -2.81
CA PHE A 112 -4.64 13.26 -3.23
C PHE A 112 -5.46 11.96 -3.38
N MET A 113 -6.37 11.66 -2.45
CA MET A 113 -7.23 10.47 -2.53
C MET A 113 -8.24 10.53 -3.67
N ASN A 114 -8.71 11.74 -4.04
CA ASN A 114 -9.68 11.98 -5.12
C ASN A 114 -9.04 12.09 -6.51
N ASP A 115 -7.70 12.13 -6.61
CA ASP A 115 -7.03 12.39 -7.87
C ASP A 115 -6.75 11.09 -8.63
N GLU A 116 -7.22 11.01 -9.88
CA GLU A 116 -6.98 9.87 -10.76
C GLU A 116 -5.65 9.93 -11.52
N ASN A 117 -4.96 11.09 -11.53
CA ASN A 117 -3.70 11.26 -12.23
C ASN A 117 -2.52 10.61 -11.51
N ILE A 118 -2.67 10.22 -10.25
CA ILE A 118 -1.69 9.43 -9.51
C ILE A 118 -2.28 8.07 -9.16
N ILE A 119 -1.59 7.01 -9.57
CA ILE A 119 -2.01 5.63 -9.28
C ILE A 119 -1.57 5.26 -7.86
N LYS A 120 -2.54 4.81 -7.04
CA LYS A 120 -2.34 4.32 -5.68
C LYS A 120 -2.58 2.82 -5.64
N VAL A 121 -1.55 2.05 -5.41
CA VAL A 121 -1.56 0.58 -5.47
C VAL A 121 -1.54 0.01 -4.06
N GLY A 122 -2.53 -0.78 -3.72
CA GLY A 122 -2.62 -1.42 -2.41
C GLY A 122 -3.15 -2.85 -2.47
N LEU A 123 -3.42 -3.40 -1.31
CA LEU A 123 -3.98 -4.73 -1.13
C LEU A 123 -5.23 -4.64 -0.26
N ALA A 124 -6.31 -5.32 -0.66
CA ALA A 124 -7.59 -5.35 0.07
C ALA A 124 -8.19 -3.96 0.33
N LEU A 125 -8.02 -3.03 -0.60
CA LEU A 125 -8.47 -1.63 -0.51
C LEU A 125 -9.97 -1.49 -0.25
N GLU A 126 -10.76 -2.50 -0.55
CA GLU A 126 -12.20 -2.55 -0.25
C GLU A 126 -12.50 -2.43 1.26
N ASN A 127 -11.53 -2.80 2.12
CA ASN A 127 -11.65 -2.67 3.57
C ASN A 127 -11.11 -1.31 4.05
N ASP A 128 -9.95 -0.88 3.55
CA ASP A 128 -9.25 0.32 4.01
C ASP A 128 -9.95 1.63 3.62
N LEU A 129 -10.48 1.71 2.39
CA LEU A 129 -11.09 2.95 1.89
C LEU A 129 -12.35 3.36 2.65
N PRO A 130 -13.28 2.44 3.01
CA PRO A 130 -14.41 2.77 3.88
C PRO A 130 -13.97 3.23 5.27
N GLU A 131 -12.98 2.55 5.88
CA GLU A 131 -12.47 2.93 7.19
C GLU A 131 -11.78 4.30 7.16
N LEU A 132 -10.99 4.58 6.13
CA LEU A 132 -10.34 5.86 5.94
C LEU A 132 -11.37 7.00 5.77
N SER A 133 -12.51 6.72 5.12
CA SER A 133 -13.63 7.66 4.97
C SER A 133 -14.34 8.02 6.29
N LEU A 134 -14.01 7.33 7.40
CA LEU A 134 -14.47 7.73 8.73
C LEU A 134 -13.77 9.02 9.23
N HIS A 135 -12.62 9.37 8.68
CA HIS A 135 -11.95 10.64 8.98
C HIS A 135 -12.64 11.80 8.28
N GLU A 136 -12.80 11.67 6.95
CA GLU A 136 -13.40 12.68 6.10
C GLU A 136 -13.91 12.00 4.83
N LYS A 137 -15.04 12.42 4.30
CA LYS A 137 -15.61 11.88 3.06
C LYS A 137 -14.75 12.27 1.86
N PHE A 138 -14.44 11.29 1.01
CA PHE A 138 -13.72 11.47 -0.25
C PHE A 138 -14.24 10.48 -1.30
N THR A 139 -13.88 10.71 -2.56
CA THR A 139 -14.21 9.80 -3.68
C THR A 139 -12.90 9.16 -4.15
N PRO A 140 -12.63 7.90 -3.78
CA PRO A 140 -11.37 7.26 -4.16
C PRO A 140 -11.19 7.22 -5.68
N ALA A 141 -10.06 7.72 -6.17
CA ALA A 141 -9.71 7.69 -7.58
C ALA A 141 -8.26 7.24 -7.78
N GLY A 142 -7.94 6.67 -8.95
CA GLY A 142 -6.60 6.16 -9.23
C GLY A 142 -6.19 4.95 -8.39
N MET A 143 -7.15 4.17 -7.85
CA MET A 143 -6.88 3.03 -6.96
C MET A 143 -6.71 1.73 -7.76
N VAL A 144 -5.65 0.99 -7.49
CA VAL A 144 -5.39 -0.35 -8.01
C VAL A 144 -5.27 -1.32 -6.83
N ASP A 145 -6.18 -2.26 -6.73
CA ASP A 145 -6.14 -3.33 -5.73
C ASP A 145 -5.49 -4.58 -6.33
N LEU A 146 -4.32 -4.96 -5.82
CA LEU A 146 -3.59 -6.14 -6.28
C LEU A 146 -4.35 -7.44 -6.00
N ASN A 147 -5.22 -7.49 -4.96
CA ASN A 147 -6.08 -8.64 -4.72
C ASN A 147 -7.17 -8.81 -5.80
N GLN A 148 -7.50 -7.75 -6.53
CA GLN A 148 -8.41 -7.80 -7.67
C GLN A 148 -7.67 -7.99 -9.00
N LEU A 149 -6.48 -7.41 -9.15
CA LEU A 149 -5.70 -7.47 -10.39
C LEU A 149 -4.98 -8.82 -10.56
N CYS A 150 -4.30 -9.33 -9.53
CA CYS A 150 -3.49 -10.53 -9.63
C CYS A 150 -4.27 -11.80 -10.05
N PRO A 151 -5.51 -12.05 -9.59
CA PRO A 151 -6.31 -13.16 -10.11
C PRO A 151 -6.62 -13.08 -11.60
N GLN A 152 -6.78 -11.89 -12.17
CA GLN A 152 -6.98 -11.69 -13.61
C GLN A 152 -5.73 -12.03 -14.43
N LEU A 153 -4.56 -12.00 -13.78
CA LEU A 153 -3.27 -12.39 -14.35
C LEU A 153 -2.96 -13.88 -14.13
N GLY A 154 -3.86 -14.64 -13.49
CA GLY A 154 -3.72 -16.08 -13.29
C GLY A 154 -3.13 -16.48 -11.93
N PHE A 155 -2.86 -15.55 -11.02
CA PHE A 155 -2.36 -15.87 -9.68
C PHE A 155 -3.50 -16.40 -8.78
N GLN A 156 -3.27 -17.57 -8.18
CA GLN A 156 -4.22 -18.25 -7.30
C GLN A 156 -4.06 -17.82 -5.83
N ASN A 157 -2.84 -17.48 -5.45
CA ASN A 157 -2.54 -16.96 -4.12
C ASN A 157 -2.47 -15.43 -4.16
N ILE A 158 -3.28 -14.79 -3.34
CA ILE A 158 -3.35 -13.35 -3.16
C ILE A 158 -3.02 -12.97 -1.70
N GLY A 159 -2.88 -11.68 -1.44
CA GLY A 159 -2.46 -11.15 -0.15
C GLY A 159 -0.94 -10.91 -0.06
N ALA A 160 -0.56 -9.93 0.74
CA ALA A 160 0.78 -9.35 0.81
C ALA A 160 1.90 -10.39 0.90
N ARG A 161 1.78 -11.35 1.82
CA ARG A 161 2.83 -12.35 2.09
C ARG A 161 3.13 -13.23 0.88
N LYS A 162 2.09 -13.73 0.20
CA LYS A 162 2.24 -14.64 -0.94
C LYS A 162 2.66 -13.90 -2.19
N LEU A 163 2.08 -12.73 -2.44
CA LEU A 163 2.47 -11.89 -3.57
C LEU A 163 3.92 -11.39 -3.43
N ALA A 164 4.36 -10.95 -2.25
CA ALA A 164 5.75 -10.60 -2.01
C ALA A 164 6.71 -11.78 -2.27
N ALA A 165 6.32 -12.98 -1.85
CA ALA A 165 7.12 -14.19 -2.10
C ALA A 165 7.19 -14.54 -3.60
N ILE A 166 6.09 -14.46 -4.34
CA ILE A 166 6.03 -14.76 -5.76
C ILE A 166 6.81 -13.72 -6.57
N PHE A 167 6.54 -12.44 -6.37
CA PHE A 167 7.07 -11.35 -7.19
C PHE A 167 8.47 -10.91 -6.79
N LEU A 168 8.71 -10.76 -5.48
CA LEU A 168 9.93 -10.14 -4.95
C LEU A 168 10.91 -11.16 -4.35
N LYS A 169 10.50 -12.44 -4.22
CA LYS A 169 11.30 -13.51 -3.60
C LYS A 169 11.72 -13.19 -2.17
N ILE A 170 10.85 -12.55 -1.40
CA ILE A 170 11.06 -12.17 0.00
C ILE A 170 9.93 -12.69 0.89
N ARG A 171 10.26 -12.90 2.17
CA ARG A 171 9.32 -13.36 3.19
C ARG A 171 8.96 -12.22 4.16
N LEU A 172 7.67 -11.87 4.22
CA LEU A 172 7.16 -10.89 5.18
C LEU A 172 7.03 -11.47 6.59
N LYS A 173 7.36 -10.67 7.60
CA LYS A 173 7.15 -10.96 9.03
C LYS A 173 5.87 -10.27 9.50
N LYS A 174 4.99 -10.97 10.20
CA LYS A 174 3.74 -10.42 10.77
C LYS A 174 3.95 -9.72 12.13
N SER A 175 5.11 -9.12 12.37
CA SER A 175 5.53 -8.71 13.72
C SER A 175 4.78 -7.49 14.29
N GLN A 176 4.21 -6.62 13.46
CA GLN A 176 3.59 -5.37 13.89
C GLN A 176 2.12 -5.23 13.51
N GLN A 177 1.52 -6.21 12.85
CA GLN A 177 0.13 -6.16 12.38
C GLN A 177 -0.89 -5.83 13.48
N THR A 178 -0.66 -6.25 14.72
CA THR A 178 -1.53 -5.99 15.87
C THR A 178 -0.97 -4.93 16.82
N SER A 179 -0.11 -4.07 16.32
CA SER A 179 0.50 -2.98 17.09
C SER A 179 -0.49 -1.87 17.44
N ASN A 180 -0.19 -1.12 18.50
CA ASN A 180 -0.91 0.11 18.78
C ASN A 180 -0.38 1.25 17.90
N TRP A 181 -1.05 1.48 16.77
CA TRP A 181 -0.70 2.52 15.80
C TRP A 181 -1.03 3.95 16.26
N GLU A 182 -1.75 4.09 17.38
CA GLU A 182 -2.06 5.38 18.01
C GLU A 182 -1.00 5.84 19.03
N ASN A 183 0.05 5.04 19.27
CA ASN A 183 1.12 5.41 20.21
C ASN A 183 1.66 6.82 19.90
N PRO A 184 1.99 7.62 20.93
CA PRO A 184 2.57 8.96 20.74
C PRO A 184 3.81 8.96 19.86
N ILE A 185 4.66 7.94 20.00
CA ILE A 185 5.86 7.71 19.20
C ILE A 185 5.80 6.28 18.68
N LEU A 186 5.91 6.11 17.36
CA LEU A 186 6.06 4.79 16.75
C LEU A 186 7.50 4.30 16.89
N THR A 187 7.67 3.02 17.17
CA THR A 187 8.98 2.36 17.21
C THR A 187 9.56 2.24 15.79
N GLU A 188 10.87 2.09 15.70
CA GLU A 188 11.54 1.83 14.43
C GLU A 188 10.97 0.57 13.72
N ALA A 189 10.64 -0.47 14.49
CA ALA A 189 10.01 -1.68 13.97
C ALA A 189 8.64 -1.41 13.34
N GLN A 190 7.80 -0.55 13.96
CA GLN A 190 6.52 -0.12 13.39
C GLN A 190 6.73 0.69 12.12
N LEU A 191 7.66 1.65 12.13
CA LEU A 191 7.93 2.49 10.95
C LEU A 191 8.40 1.66 9.76
N LYS A 192 9.34 0.73 9.98
CA LYS A 192 9.84 -0.17 8.92
C LYS A 192 8.77 -1.11 8.40
N TYR A 193 7.93 -1.65 9.29
CA TYR A 193 6.82 -2.51 8.93
C TYR A 193 5.84 -1.78 8.02
N ALA A 194 5.32 -0.63 8.44
CA ALA A 194 4.37 0.16 7.68
C ALA A 194 4.92 0.64 6.32
N ALA A 195 6.20 1.04 6.29
CA ALA A 195 6.86 1.43 5.06
C ALA A 195 6.99 0.25 4.07
N LEU A 196 7.31 -0.94 4.59
CA LEU A 196 7.44 -2.16 3.80
C LEU A 196 6.11 -2.57 3.17
N ASP A 197 5.00 -2.54 3.91
CA ASP A 197 3.70 -2.99 3.42
C ASP A 197 3.21 -2.14 2.23
N ALA A 198 3.36 -0.83 2.29
CA ALA A 198 3.09 0.03 1.15
C ALA A 198 4.11 -0.17 0.01
N TRP A 199 5.40 -0.28 0.32
CA TRP A 199 6.46 -0.41 -0.68
C TRP A 199 6.32 -1.67 -1.53
N ILE A 200 5.97 -2.82 -0.94
CA ILE A 200 5.77 -4.07 -1.72
C ILE A 200 4.64 -3.93 -2.74
N CYS A 201 3.58 -3.20 -2.43
CA CYS A 201 2.49 -2.95 -3.38
C CYS A 201 3.00 -2.19 -4.61
N ARG A 202 3.83 -1.16 -4.39
CA ARG A 202 4.48 -0.39 -5.45
C ARG A 202 5.42 -1.25 -6.28
N GLU A 203 6.26 -2.08 -5.66
CA GLU A 203 7.24 -2.92 -6.37
C GLU A 203 6.56 -4.01 -7.21
N ILE A 204 5.53 -4.65 -6.67
CA ILE A 204 4.75 -5.63 -7.44
C ILE A 204 4.14 -4.95 -8.67
N PHE A 205 3.55 -3.78 -8.51
CA PHE A 205 2.98 -3.03 -9.63
C PHE A 205 4.04 -2.60 -10.64
N SER A 206 5.22 -2.21 -10.19
CA SER A 206 6.37 -1.90 -11.05
C SER A 206 6.75 -3.07 -11.97
N ILE A 207 6.82 -4.29 -11.40
CA ILE A 207 7.06 -5.51 -12.17
C ILE A 207 5.94 -5.75 -13.19
N LEU A 208 4.68 -5.63 -12.77
CA LEU A 208 3.53 -5.79 -13.65
C LEU A 208 3.56 -4.80 -14.83
N MET A 209 3.98 -3.57 -14.58
CA MET A 209 4.09 -2.53 -15.60
C MET A 209 5.38 -2.63 -16.43
N GLY A 210 6.36 -3.43 -16.02
CA GLY A 210 7.68 -3.54 -16.66
C GLY A 210 8.49 -2.25 -16.51
N ILE A 211 8.33 -1.57 -15.38
CA ILE A 211 9.08 -0.38 -15.00
C ILE A 211 10.15 -0.83 -14.00
N SER A 212 11.40 -0.80 -14.37
CA SER A 212 12.56 -1.14 -13.52
C SER A 212 13.27 0.13 -13.01
#